data_90adc4ca750420c8f4c5049ccf5ef334
#
_entry.id   90adc4ca750420c8f4c5049ccf5ef334
#
_cell.length_a   1.000
_cell.length_b   1.000
_cell.length_c   1.000
_cell.angle_alpha   90.00
_cell.angle_beta   90.00
_cell.angle_gamma   90.00
#
_symmetry.space_group_name_H-M   'P 1'
#
loop_
_entity.id
_entity.type
_entity.pdbx_description
1 polymer ?
#
loop_
_entity_poly.entity_id
_entity_poly.type
_entity_poly.pdbx_seq_one_letter_code
_entity_poly.pdbx_strand_id
1 'polypeptide(L)'
;MKPTLFVLAAGMGSRYGGLKQLDGLGPNGQTIMDYSIYDAIQSGFGKVVFVIRKDFEKDFREKILSKYEGHVPVEVVFQATDMLPEGYTCPADRTKPWGTNHAVLMGKDAIKEPFAVINADDFYGRDAFRVIAEDLMRPRDRKGDYSMVGFRVGNTMTENGSVARGVCANKDGLLTDVVERTAISYDKDHNIVFTDENGVVQTLDPKTPVSMNLWGFTPDYFDYSEREFKKFLDKDINTPKAEFFIPLCIDALIKNGEATVKVLDTDSKWFGVTYAADRQGVVDKLAELHANGTYPEKMF
;
A
#
# COMPACT_ATOMS: atom_id res chain seq x y z
N MET A 1 -10.50 2.97 19.77
CA MET A 1 -11.36 2.70 18.59
C MET A 1 -10.63 1.71 17.71
N LYS A 2 -11.29 0.70 17.15
CA LYS A 2 -10.64 -0.25 16.23
C LYS A 2 -10.37 0.44 14.91
N PRO A 3 -9.16 0.31 14.32
CA PRO A 3 -8.84 0.93 13.05
C PRO A 3 -9.51 0.22 11.88
N THR A 4 -9.59 0.92 10.74
CA THR A 4 -10.02 0.38 9.45
C THR A 4 -8.80 -0.01 8.59
N LEU A 5 -8.86 -1.16 7.93
CA LEU A 5 -7.97 -1.50 6.83
C LEU A 5 -8.55 -0.97 5.52
N PHE A 6 -7.81 -0.12 4.82
CA PHE A 6 -8.19 0.41 3.51
C PHE A 6 -7.34 -0.21 2.41
N VAL A 7 -7.95 -1.01 1.56
CA VAL A 7 -7.27 -1.84 0.56
C VAL A 7 -7.38 -1.20 -0.82
N LEU A 8 -6.25 -0.81 -1.41
CA LEU A 8 -6.18 -0.23 -2.74
C LEU A 8 -6.24 -1.34 -3.80
N ALA A 9 -7.43 -1.59 -4.35
CA ALA A 9 -7.70 -2.64 -5.33
C ALA A 9 -8.17 -2.10 -6.70
N ALA A 10 -8.16 -0.79 -6.93
CA ALA A 10 -8.55 -0.16 -8.20
C ALA A 10 -7.46 -0.21 -9.27
N GLY A 11 -6.19 -0.37 -8.87
CA GLY A 11 -5.02 -0.51 -9.75
C GLY A 11 -4.97 -1.87 -10.43
N MET A 12 -5.92 -2.15 -11.26
CA MET A 12 -6.08 -3.45 -11.92
C MET A 12 -4.96 -3.72 -12.88
N GLY A 13 -4.28 -4.84 -12.67
CA GLY A 13 -3.21 -5.33 -13.52
C GLY A 13 -3.64 -5.50 -14.98
N SER A 14 -3.67 -4.40 -15.72
CA SER A 14 -3.87 -4.37 -17.18
C SER A 14 -2.87 -5.27 -17.94
N ARG A 15 -1.81 -5.71 -17.25
CA ARG A 15 -0.76 -6.57 -17.81
C ARG A 15 -1.13 -8.05 -17.89
N TYR A 16 -2.20 -8.51 -17.20
CA TYR A 16 -2.57 -9.94 -17.11
C TYR A 16 -3.99 -10.26 -17.60
N GLY A 17 -4.71 -9.31 -18.23
CA GLY A 17 -6.03 -9.55 -18.82
C GLY A 17 -7.13 -9.99 -17.83
N GLY A 18 -6.93 -9.85 -16.52
CA GLY A 18 -7.87 -10.28 -15.48
C GLY A 18 -7.54 -9.69 -14.09
N LEU A 19 -8.37 -10.02 -13.13
CA LEU A 19 -8.21 -9.67 -11.73
C LEU A 19 -7.02 -10.45 -11.12
N LYS A 20 -5.80 -9.91 -11.18
CA LYS A 20 -4.60 -10.50 -10.52
C LYS A 20 -4.84 -10.78 -9.03
N GLN A 21 -5.72 -10.01 -8.40
CA GLN A 21 -6.13 -10.19 -7.01
C GLN A 21 -6.94 -11.47 -6.76
N LEU A 22 -7.42 -12.13 -7.83
CA LEU A 22 -8.13 -13.41 -7.75
C LEU A 22 -7.21 -14.62 -7.95
N ASP A 23 -5.93 -14.43 -8.24
CA ASP A 23 -4.98 -15.54 -8.37
C ASP A 23 -4.78 -16.22 -7.00
N GLY A 24 -5.24 -17.45 -6.89
CA GLY A 24 -5.06 -18.28 -5.70
C GLY A 24 -3.62 -18.77 -5.62
N LEU A 25 -2.82 -18.11 -4.81
CA LEU A 25 -1.40 -18.42 -4.62
C LEU A 25 -1.16 -19.27 -3.36
N GLY A 26 -2.08 -19.24 -2.42
CA GLY A 26 -2.03 -20.08 -1.22
C GLY A 26 -2.47 -21.52 -1.48
N PRO A 27 -2.11 -22.48 -0.61
CA PRO A 27 -2.33 -23.91 -0.83
C PRO A 27 -3.79 -24.32 -0.97
N ASN A 28 -4.73 -23.51 -0.42
CA ASN A 28 -6.18 -23.78 -0.52
C ASN A 28 -6.88 -22.69 -1.36
N GLY A 29 -6.16 -22.08 -2.32
CA GLY A 29 -6.69 -21.06 -3.21
C GLY A 29 -6.80 -19.66 -2.59
N GLN A 30 -6.12 -19.41 -1.49
CA GLN A 30 -6.06 -18.08 -0.89
C GLN A 30 -5.32 -17.10 -1.82
N THR A 31 -5.86 -15.89 -1.95
CA THR A 31 -5.18 -14.77 -2.62
C THR A 31 -4.21 -14.09 -1.65
N ILE A 32 -3.25 -13.31 -2.15
CA ILE A 32 -2.36 -12.52 -1.28
C ILE A 32 -3.16 -11.61 -0.34
N MET A 33 -4.25 -11.04 -0.83
CA MET A 33 -5.12 -10.18 -0.05
C MET A 33 -5.79 -10.88 1.14
N ASP A 34 -6.10 -12.18 1.01
CA ASP A 34 -6.68 -12.96 2.11
C ASP A 34 -5.75 -12.98 3.33
N TYR A 35 -4.43 -13.08 3.12
CA TYR A 35 -3.43 -13.03 4.20
C TYR A 35 -3.39 -11.65 4.87
N SER A 36 -3.40 -10.58 4.08
CA SER A 36 -3.40 -9.21 4.61
C SER A 36 -4.64 -8.91 5.46
N ILE A 37 -5.82 -9.37 5.01
CA ILE A 37 -7.08 -9.18 5.76
C ILE A 37 -7.08 -10.04 7.03
N TYR A 38 -6.61 -11.28 6.93
CA TYR A 38 -6.50 -12.17 8.09
C TYR A 38 -5.58 -11.55 9.16
N ASP A 39 -4.38 -11.13 8.78
CA ASP A 39 -3.42 -10.52 9.71
C ASP A 39 -3.95 -9.21 10.32
N ALA A 40 -4.65 -8.39 9.54
CA ALA A 40 -5.30 -7.19 10.03
C ALA A 40 -6.36 -7.50 11.10
N ILE A 41 -7.24 -8.48 10.85
CA ILE A 41 -8.25 -8.92 11.83
C ILE A 41 -7.59 -9.41 13.11
N GLN A 42 -6.55 -10.26 13.00
CA GLN A 42 -5.80 -10.76 14.16
C GLN A 42 -5.09 -9.64 14.93
N SER A 43 -4.72 -8.55 14.25
CA SER A 43 -4.10 -7.36 14.85
C SER A 43 -5.10 -6.36 15.42
N GLY A 44 -6.41 -6.62 15.32
CA GLY A 44 -7.46 -5.82 15.96
C GLY A 44 -8.15 -4.80 15.07
N PHE A 45 -7.94 -4.84 13.75
CA PHE A 45 -8.74 -4.04 12.80
C PHE A 45 -10.22 -4.43 12.88
N GLY A 46 -11.10 -3.45 12.81
CA GLY A 46 -12.55 -3.65 13.03
C GLY A 46 -13.40 -3.53 11.78
N LYS A 47 -12.82 -3.09 10.66
CA LYS A 47 -13.50 -2.90 9.37
C LYS A 47 -12.49 -2.99 8.23
N VAL A 48 -12.93 -3.44 7.06
CA VAL A 48 -12.17 -3.40 5.81
C VAL A 48 -12.94 -2.56 4.79
N VAL A 49 -12.28 -1.61 4.17
CA VAL A 49 -12.82 -0.83 3.05
C VAL A 49 -11.98 -1.13 1.82
N PHE A 50 -12.63 -1.43 0.71
CA PHE A 50 -11.95 -1.64 -0.57
C PHE A 50 -12.23 -0.48 -1.51
N VAL A 51 -11.20 0.06 -2.15
CA VAL A 51 -11.40 0.90 -3.32
C VAL A 51 -11.16 0.09 -4.58
N ILE A 52 -12.20 0.02 -5.42
CA ILE A 52 -12.19 -0.73 -6.68
C ILE A 52 -12.69 0.16 -7.83
N ARG A 53 -12.58 -0.34 -9.06
CA ARG A 53 -13.29 0.24 -10.21
C ARG A 53 -14.72 -0.27 -10.25
N LYS A 54 -15.65 0.58 -10.69
CA LYS A 54 -17.08 0.25 -10.73
C LYS A 54 -17.41 -0.95 -11.63
N ASP A 55 -16.69 -1.11 -12.73
CA ASP A 55 -16.88 -2.19 -13.69
C ASP A 55 -16.56 -3.59 -13.13
N PHE A 56 -15.83 -3.66 -12.00
CA PHE A 56 -15.53 -4.92 -11.31
C PHE A 56 -16.41 -5.22 -10.11
N GLU A 57 -17.36 -4.36 -9.77
CA GLU A 57 -18.12 -4.47 -8.52
C GLU A 57 -18.80 -5.85 -8.38
N LYS A 58 -19.47 -6.32 -9.43
CA LYS A 58 -20.22 -7.60 -9.38
C LYS A 58 -19.29 -8.75 -9.07
N ASP A 59 -18.25 -8.94 -9.88
CA ASP A 59 -17.29 -10.04 -9.70
C ASP A 59 -16.56 -9.95 -8.36
N PHE A 60 -16.23 -8.72 -7.92
CA PHE A 60 -15.56 -8.49 -6.65
C PHE A 60 -16.43 -8.88 -5.46
N ARG A 61 -17.72 -8.50 -5.48
CA ARG A 61 -18.68 -8.89 -4.44
C ARG A 61 -18.88 -10.40 -4.38
N GLU A 62 -19.10 -11.04 -5.52
CA GLU A 62 -19.38 -12.48 -5.59
C GLU A 62 -18.16 -13.34 -5.19
N LYS A 63 -16.95 -12.95 -5.61
CA LYS A 63 -15.75 -13.80 -5.49
C LYS A 63 -14.84 -13.44 -4.32
N ILE A 64 -14.88 -12.19 -3.86
CA ILE A 64 -13.98 -11.68 -2.82
C ILE A 64 -14.73 -11.38 -1.54
N LEU A 65 -15.76 -10.51 -1.56
CA LEU A 65 -16.41 -10.09 -0.34
C LEU A 65 -17.11 -11.23 0.39
N SER A 66 -17.69 -12.17 -0.33
CA SER A 66 -18.35 -13.36 0.24
C SER A 66 -17.44 -14.18 1.17
N LYS A 67 -16.13 -14.13 0.96
CA LYS A 67 -15.16 -14.80 1.85
C LYS A 67 -15.10 -14.20 3.24
N TYR A 68 -15.33 -12.89 3.37
CA TYR A 68 -15.14 -12.15 4.63
C TYR A 68 -16.45 -11.94 5.39
N GLU A 69 -17.58 -12.36 4.82
CA GLU A 69 -18.90 -12.28 5.45
C GLU A 69 -18.90 -13.04 6.79
N GLY A 70 -19.36 -12.38 7.85
CA GLY A 70 -19.36 -12.93 9.21
C GLY A 70 -18.03 -12.84 9.97
N HIS A 71 -16.92 -12.46 9.31
CA HIS A 71 -15.61 -12.30 9.94
C HIS A 71 -15.27 -10.85 10.28
N VAL A 72 -15.59 -9.92 9.38
CA VAL A 72 -15.34 -8.49 9.55
C VAL A 72 -16.32 -7.67 8.71
N PRO A 73 -16.81 -6.50 9.18
CA PRO A 73 -17.56 -5.56 8.37
C PRO A 73 -16.75 -5.11 7.14
N VAL A 74 -17.39 -5.11 5.96
CA VAL A 74 -16.74 -4.77 4.70
C VAL A 74 -17.54 -3.71 3.96
N GLU A 75 -16.87 -2.69 3.45
CA GLU A 75 -17.43 -1.66 2.58
C GLU A 75 -16.65 -1.57 1.26
N VAL A 76 -17.30 -1.08 0.22
CA VAL A 76 -16.70 -0.86 -1.10
C VAL A 76 -16.92 0.58 -1.51
N VAL A 77 -15.85 1.24 -1.91
CA VAL A 77 -15.86 2.56 -2.54
C VAL A 77 -15.27 2.47 -3.94
N PHE A 78 -15.53 3.46 -4.78
CA PHE A 78 -15.12 3.39 -6.18
C PHE A 78 -14.12 4.49 -6.51
N GLN A 79 -13.19 4.17 -7.42
CA GLN A 79 -12.29 5.14 -8.04
C GLN A 79 -12.56 5.17 -9.55
N ALA A 80 -12.78 6.37 -10.09
CA ALA A 80 -12.85 6.63 -11.52
C ALA A 80 -12.13 7.95 -11.86
N THR A 81 -11.78 8.13 -13.12
CA THR A 81 -10.99 9.31 -13.56
C THR A 81 -11.78 10.61 -13.49
N ASP A 82 -13.10 10.54 -13.55
CA ASP A 82 -14.06 11.67 -13.46
C ASP A 82 -14.47 12.02 -12.03
N MET A 83 -14.05 11.23 -11.03
CA MET A 83 -14.30 11.52 -9.61
C MET A 83 -13.31 12.56 -9.09
N LEU A 84 -13.54 13.81 -9.47
CA LEU A 84 -12.70 14.96 -9.15
C LEU A 84 -13.40 15.90 -8.17
N PRO A 85 -12.65 16.73 -7.42
CA PRO A 85 -13.23 17.79 -6.61
C PRO A 85 -14.04 18.77 -7.46
N GLU A 86 -15.00 19.48 -6.83
CA GLU A 86 -15.78 20.54 -7.49
C GLU A 86 -14.87 21.57 -8.16
N GLY A 87 -15.22 21.96 -9.37
CA GLY A 87 -14.49 22.93 -10.19
C GLY A 87 -13.48 22.30 -11.17
N TYR A 88 -13.24 20.99 -11.11
CA TYR A 88 -12.35 20.29 -12.03
C TYR A 88 -13.11 19.37 -12.97
N THR A 89 -12.66 19.28 -14.22
CA THR A 89 -13.22 18.39 -15.25
C THR A 89 -12.13 17.48 -15.77
N CYS A 90 -12.38 16.17 -15.80
CA CYS A 90 -11.43 15.20 -16.32
C CYS A 90 -11.20 15.42 -17.83
N PRO A 91 -9.95 15.53 -18.31
CA PRO A 91 -9.67 15.56 -19.73
C PRO A 91 -10.24 14.35 -20.46
N ALA A 92 -10.84 14.56 -21.64
CA ALA A 92 -11.58 13.54 -22.37
C ALA A 92 -10.71 12.36 -22.83
N ASP A 93 -9.42 12.59 -23.01
CA ASP A 93 -8.42 11.60 -23.42
C ASP A 93 -7.72 10.88 -22.27
N ARG A 94 -8.06 11.25 -21.01
CA ARG A 94 -7.43 10.63 -19.85
C ARG A 94 -8.01 9.25 -19.57
N THR A 95 -7.15 8.25 -19.66
CA THR A 95 -7.47 6.85 -19.32
C THR A 95 -6.78 6.36 -18.04
N LYS A 96 -5.68 7.04 -17.64
CA LYS A 96 -4.89 6.63 -16.48
C LYS A 96 -5.54 7.15 -15.18
N PRO A 97 -5.68 6.31 -14.12
CA PRO A 97 -6.11 6.76 -12.80
C PRO A 97 -5.20 7.87 -12.25
N TRP A 98 -5.71 8.67 -11.31
CA TRP A 98 -4.99 9.81 -10.73
C TRP A 98 -3.96 9.43 -9.66
N GLY A 99 -3.73 8.14 -9.42
CA GLY A 99 -2.72 7.63 -8.49
C GLY A 99 -3.29 7.15 -7.16
N THR A 100 -2.39 6.64 -6.30
CA THR A 100 -2.76 5.97 -5.04
C THR A 100 -3.40 6.93 -4.03
N ASN A 101 -2.97 8.19 -4.00
CA ASN A 101 -3.57 9.15 -3.06
C ASN A 101 -4.99 9.58 -3.46
N HIS A 102 -5.29 9.64 -4.76
CA HIS A 102 -6.67 9.80 -5.21
C HIS A 102 -7.55 8.60 -4.83
N ALA A 103 -7.01 7.37 -4.90
CA ALA A 103 -7.73 6.20 -4.41
C ALA A 103 -8.04 6.31 -2.91
N VAL A 104 -7.09 6.83 -2.10
CA VAL A 104 -7.31 7.08 -0.67
C VAL A 104 -8.45 8.07 -0.45
N LEU A 105 -8.54 9.16 -1.23
CA LEU A 105 -9.62 10.15 -1.11
C LEU A 105 -11.02 9.56 -1.26
N MET A 106 -11.17 8.49 -2.04
CA MET A 106 -12.47 7.81 -2.21
C MET A 106 -12.99 7.20 -0.90
N GLY A 107 -12.13 6.99 0.08
CA GLY A 107 -12.51 6.48 1.41
C GLY A 107 -13.08 7.53 2.37
N LYS A 108 -13.07 8.83 2.04
CA LYS A 108 -13.41 9.95 2.95
C LYS A 108 -14.77 9.79 3.64
N ASP A 109 -15.77 9.30 2.92
CA ASP A 109 -17.11 9.16 3.46
C ASP A 109 -17.30 7.84 4.24
N ALA A 110 -16.59 6.79 3.86
CA ALA A 110 -16.67 5.47 4.47
C ALA A 110 -15.81 5.31 5.73
N ILE A 111 -14.74 6.11 5.90
CA ILE A 111 -13.76 5.94 6.97
C ILE A 111 -13.77 7.16 7.88
N LYS A 112 -14.17 6.96 9.14
CA LYS A 112 -14.25 8.01 10.18
C LYS A 112 -13.35 7.71 11.41
N GLU A 113 -12.71 6.57 11.42
CA GLU A 113 -11.75 6.08 12.40
C GLU A 113 -10.31 6.10 11.86
N PRO A 114 -9.26 5.97 12.70
CA PRO A 114 -7.90 5.76 12.22
C PRO A 114 -7.84 4.56 11.26
N PHE A 115 -6.99 4.62 10.24
CA PHE A 115 -6.95 3.60 9.21
C PHE A 115 -5.55 3.33 8.68
N ALA A 116 -5.31 2.10 8.25
CA ALA A 116 -4.13 1.74 7.48
C ALA A 116 -4.47 1.56 6.00
N VAL A 117 -3.57 2.00 5.13
CA VAL A 117 -3.66 1.82 3.67
C VAL A 117 -2.69 0.75 3.23
N ILE A 118 -3.13 -0.17 2.37
CA ILE A 118 -2.30 -1.20 1.74
C ILE A 118 -2.64 -1.38 0.25
N ASN A 119 -1.72 -1.95 -0.50
CA ASN A 119 -1.99 -2.49 -1.83
C ASN A 119 -2.64 -3.88 -1.72
N ALA A 120 -3.55 -4.20 -2.63
CA ALA A 120 -4.28 -5.47 -2.63
C ALA A 120 -3.45 -6.68 -3.08
N ASP A 121 -2.32 -6.45 -3.76
CA ASP A 121 -1.49 -7.48 -4.39
C ASP A 121 -0.13 -7.71 -3.71
N ASP A 122 0.04 -7.16 -2.52
CA ASP A 122 1.25 -7.24 -1.70
C ASP A 122 1.02 -8.08 -0.43
N PHE A 123 2.00 -8.93 -0.10
CA PHE A 123 2.06 -9.62 1.17
C PHE A 123 2.92 -8.80 2.15
N TYR A 124 2.36 -8.43 3.30
CA TYR A 124 3.01 -7.58 4.28
C TYR A 124 3.53 -8.33 5.53
N GLY A 125 2.89 -9.45 5.85
CA GLY A 125 3.21 -10.26 7.02
C GLY A 125 2.63 -9.73 8.33
N ARG A 126 2.42 -10.66 9.28
CA ARG A 126 1.70 -10.41 10.53
C ARG A 126 2.29 -9.31 11.40
N ASP A 127 3.62 -9.25 11.53
CA ASP A 127 4.25 -8.24 12.38
C ASP A 127 4.03 -6.82 11.87
N ALA A 128 4.02 -6.62 10.54
CA ALA A 128 3.71 -5.31 9.94
C ALA A 128 2.29 -4.82 10.31
N PHE A 129 1.30 -5.71 10.31
CA PHE A 129 -0.06 -5.37 10.76
C PHE A 129 -0.13 -5.14 12.27
N ARG A 130 0.63 -5.88 13.07
CA ARG A 130 0.71 -5.67 14.52
C ARG A 130 1.24 -4.27 14.85
N VAL A 131 2.41 -3.90 14.30
CA VAL A 131 3.04 -2.60 14.63
C VAL A 131 2.20 -1.41 14.16
N ILE A 132 1.56 -1.49 12.99
CA ILE A 132 0.70 -0.40 12.50
C ILE A 132 -0.60 -0.31 13.31
N ALA A 133 -1.20 -1.44 13.70
CA ALA A 133 -2.40 -1.47 14.53
C ALA A 133 -2.15 -0.86 15.91
N GLU A 134 -1.05 -1.23 16.58
CA GLU A 134 -0.64 -0.67 17.86
C GLU A 134 -0.49 0.85 17.77
N ASP A 135 0.17 1.35 16.72
CA ASP A 135 0.32 2.79 16.52
C ASP A 135 -1.03 3.47 16.23
N LEU A 136 -1.89 2.90 15.38
CA LEU A 136 -3.20 3.48 15.07
C LEU A 136 -4.15 3.53 16.27
N MET A 137 -4.03 2.60 17.22
CA MET A 137 -4.85 2.54 18.43
C MET A 137 -4.35 3.45 19.56
N ARG A 138 -3.13 4.01 19.46
CA ARG A 138 -2.62 4.94 20.48
C ARG A 138 -3.40 6.26 20.49
N PRO A 139 -3.49 6.96 21.62
CA PRO A 139 -4.00 8.33 21.67
C PRO A 139 -3.15 9.26 20.80
N ARG A 140 -3.79 10.25 20.19
CA ARG A 140 -3.13 11.31 19.41
C ARG A 140 -3.58 12.67 19.92
N ASP A 141 -2.61 13.55 20.14
CA ASP A 141 -2.87 14.86 20.73
C ASP A 141 -3.03 15.96 19.66
N ARG A 142 -2.76 15.64 18.41
CA ARG A 142 -2.79 16.61 17.29
C ARG A 142 -3.18 15.96 15.96
N LYS A 143 -3.64 16.80 15.03
CA LYS A 143 -3.76 16.47 13.62
C LYS A 143 -2.40 16.28 12.96
N GLY A 144 -2.35 15.58 11.84
CA GLY A 144 -1.12 15.36 11.09
C GLY A 144 -0.12 14.43 11.78
N ASP A 145 -0.57 13.60 12.73
CA ASP A 145 0.25 12.60 13.40
C ASP A 145 0.01 11.23 12.77
N TYR A 146 0.86 10.88 11.83
CA TYR A 146 0.75 9.69 10.98
C TYR A 146 1.88 8.71 11.22
N SER A 147 1.79 7.56 10.59
CA SER A 147 2.83 6.54 10.62
C SER A 147 2.95 5.80 9.28
N MET A 148 4.05 5.12 9.09
CA MET A 148 4.25 4.17 8.01
C MET A 148 5.05 2.98 8.52
N VAL A 149 4.89 1.82 7.91
CA VAL A 149 5.79 0.70 8.17
C VAL A 149 6.98 0.79 7.23
N GLY A 150 8.17 0.95 7.80
CA GLY A 150 9.44 0.90 7.10
C GLY A 150 9.93 -0.54 7.02
N PHE A 151 9.76 -1.17 5.87
CA PHE A 151 10.31 -2.50 5.62
C PHE A 151 11.82 -2.40 5.40
N ARG A 152 12.58 -3.35 5.92
CA ARG A 152 14.02 -3.43 5.64
C ARG A 152 14.19 -3.80 4.16
N VAL A 153 14.98 -3.05 3.40
CA VAL A 153 15.13 -3.28 1.95
C VAL A 153 15.50 -4.71 1.63
N GLY A 154 16.39 -5.33 2.44
CA GLY A 154 16.78 -6.74 2.29
C GLY A 154 15.60 -7.73 2.39
N ASN A 155 14.52 -7.35 3.06
CA ASN A 155 13.29 -8.15 3.17
C ASN A 155 12.30 -7.93 2.01
N THR A 156 12.66 -7.13 1.00
CA THR A 156 11.77 -6.74 -0.12
C THR A 156 12.38 -7.01 -1.50
N MET A 157 13.54 -7.66 -1.55
CA MET A 157 14.26 -7.93 -2.80
C MET A 157 13.73 -9.17 -3.51
N THR A 158 14.05 -9.27 -4.81
CA THR A 158 13.87 -10.47 -5.64
C THR A 158 15.18 -10.84 -6.32
N GLU A 159 15.39 -12.12 -6.58
CA GLU A 159 16.52 -12.63 -7.37
C GLU A 159 16.27 -12.50 -8.89
N ASN A 160 15.05 -12.19 -9.30
CA ASN A 160 14.61 -12.21 -10.70
C ASN A 160 14.78 -10.86 -11.43
N GLY A 161 15.48 -9.90 -10.83
CA GLY A 161 15.72 -8.60 -11.46
C GLY A 161 15.79 -7.44 -10.48
N SER A 162 15.59 -6.23 -11.01
CA SER A 162 15.58 -5.02 -10.20
C SER A 162 14.17 -4.73 -9.66
N VAL A 163 14.12 -4.02 -8.55
CA VAL A 163 12.89 -3.54 -7.92
C VAL A 163 12.89 -2.02 -7.77
N ALA A 164 11.72 -1.42 -7.70
CA ALA A 164 11.55 -0.02 -7.36
C ALA A 164 11.07 0.11 -5.91
N ARG A 165 11.69 1.00 -5.11
CA ARG A 165 11.34 1.21 -3.70
C ARG A 165 11.46 2.68 -3.31
N GLY A 166 10.53 3.17 -2.52
CA GLY A 166 10.65 4.44 -1.84
C GLY A 166 11.63 4.32 -0.67
N VAL A 167 12.90 4.67 -0.90
CA VAL A 167 13.93 4.64 0.14
C VAL A 167 13.68 5.77 1.14
N CYS A 168 13.50 5.43 2.41
CA CYS A 168 13.12 6.35 3.47
C CYS A 168 14.34 6.86 4.22
N ALA A 169 14.47 8.20 4.30
CA ALA A 169 15.32 8.84 5.29
C ALA A 169 14.48 9.14 6.54
N ASN A 170 15.04 8.92 7.73
CA ASN A 170 14.39 9.28 8.98
C ASN A 170 15.39 9.90 9.97
N LYS A 171 14.86 10.71 10.86
CA LYS A 171 15.59 11.27 12.01
C LYS A 171 14.76 11.04 13.27
N ASP A 172 15.37 10.45 14.27
CA ASP A 172 14.71 10.15 15.56
C ASP A 172 13.40 9.35 15.39
N GLY A 173 13.36 8.45 14.39
CA GLY A 173 12.19 7.63 14.08
C GLY A 173 11.08 8.36 13.30
N LEU A 174 11.28 9.62 12.92
CA LEU A 174 10.36 10.39 12.09
C LEU A 174 10.87 10.48 10.66
N LEU A 175 9.99 10.21 9.71
CA LEU A 175 10.27 10.31 8.28
C LEU A 175 10.65 11.74 7.91
N THR A 176 11.76 11.90 7.21
CA THR A 176 12.23 13.20 6.70
C THR A 176 12.17 13.27 5.18
N ASP A 177 12.29 12.14 4.49
CA ASP A 177 12.25 12.08 3.04
C ASP A 177 11.91 10.67 2.54
N VAL A 178 11.32 10.57 1.35
CA VAL A 178 11.11 9.31 0.62
C VAL A 178 11.55 9.50 -0.82
N VAL A 179 12.63 8.84 -1.21
CA VAL A 179 13.16 8.93 -2.57
C VAL A 179 12.90 7.62 -3.31
N GLU A 180 12.12 7.72 -4.39
CA GLU A 180 11.88 6.55 -5.25
C GLU A 180 13.17 6.16 -5.98
N ARG A 181 13.63 4.93 -5.77
CA ARG A 181 14.75 4.31 -6.47
C ARG A 181 14.22 3.19 -7.35
N THR A 182 14.33 3.35 -8.66
CA THR A 182 13.60 2.53 -9.65
C THR A 182 14.33 1.27 -10.10
N ALA A 183 15.59 1.09 -9.72
CA ALA A 183 16.44 -0.02 -10.19
C ALA A 183 17.38 -0.51 -9.08
N ILE A 184 16.79 -0.93 -7.96
CA ILE A 184 17.54 -1.58 -6.87
C ILE A 184 17.69 -3.06 -7.21
N SER A 185 18.92 -3.59 -7.16
CA SER A 185 19.21 -4.99 -7.48
C SER A 185 20.37 -5.52 -6.64
N TYR A 186 20.62 -6.81 -6.71
CA TYR A 186 21.86 -7.39 -6.21
C TYR A 186 22.99 -7.21 -7.23
N ASP A 187 24.19 -6.88 -6.76
CA ASP A 187 25.41 -6.96 -7.55
C ASP A 187 26.00 -8.39 -7.54
N LYS A 188 27.16 -8.59 -8.22
CA LYS A 188 27.84 -9.90 -8.29
C LYS A 188 28.29 -10.45 -6.93
N ASP A 189 28.48 -9.58 -5.94
CA ASP A 189 28.90 -9.91 -4.59
C ASP A 189 27.69 -9.96 -3.62
N HIS A 190 26.47 -9.95 -4.17
CA HIS A 190 25.17 -9.98 -3.45
C HIS A 190 24.94 -8.78 -2.55
N ASN A 191 25.55 -7.61 -2.83
CA ASN A 191 25.21 -6.36 -2.18
C ASN A 191 23.97 -5.75 -2.83
N ILE A 192 23.14 -5.06 -2.05
CA ILE A 192 22.00 -4.32 -2.55
C ILE A 192 22.51 -2.97 -3.06
N VAL A 193 22.32 -2.70 -4.36
CA VAL A 193 22.83 -1.51 -5.03
C VAL A 193 21.77 -0.83 -5.89
N PHE A 194 21.96 0.46 -6.11
CA PHE A 194 21.23 1.25 -7.11
C PHE A 194 22.17 2.27 -7.75
N THR A 195 21.80 2.80 -8.91
CA THR A 195 22.52 3.89 -9.56
C THR A 195 21.80 5.20 -9.25
N ASP A 196 22.51 6.19 -8.72
CA ASP A 196 21.97 7.50 -8.42
C ASP A 196 21.83 8.37 -9.68
N GLU A 197 21.29 9.59 -9.53
CA GLU A 197 21.05 10.55 -10.60
C GLU A 197 22.34 11.05 -11.29
N ASN A 198 23.50 10.86 -10.66
CA ASN A 198 24.82 11.20 -11.22
C ASN A 198 25.48 10.02 -11.93
N GLY A 199 24.79 8.87 -12.00
CA GLY A 199 25.32 7.64 -12.58
C GLY A 199 26.29 6.86 -11.67
N VAL A 200 26.35 7.19 -10.39
CA VAL A 200 27.22 6.53 -9.41
C VAL A 200 26.47 5.38 -8.74
N VAL A 201 27.11 4.22 -8.70
CA VAL A 201 26.58 3.05 -7.99
C VAL A 201 26.70 3.26 -6.48
N GLN A 202 25.58 3.20 -5.80
CA GLN A 202 25.47 3.32 -4.34
C GLN A 202 25.05 1.99 -3.74
N THR A 203 25.55 1.67 -2.55
CA THR A 203 25.14 0.48 -1.79
C THR A 203 24.13 0.87 -0.72
N LEU A 204 23.08 0.07 -0.56
CA LEU A 204 22.13 0.19 0.54
C LEU A 204 22.43 -0.84 1.63
N ASP A 205 22.41 -0.40 2.88
CA ASP A 205 22.38 -1.33 4.02
C ASP A 205 21.08 -2.16 3.92
N PRO A 206 21.14 -3.49 4.04
CA PRO A 206 19.95 -4.35 4.04
C PRO A 206 18.87 -3.95 5.04
N LYS A 207 19.23 -3.22 6.10
CA LYS A 207 18.29 -2.69 7.10
C LYS A 207 17.72 -1.32 6.74
N THR A 208 18.14 -0.71 5.63
CA THR A 208 17.59 0.58 5.19
C THR A 208 16.07 0.49 5.06
N PRO A 209 15.29 1.40 5.69
CA PRO A 209 13.84 1.37 5.61
C PRO A 209 13.37 1.80 4.22
N VAL A 210 12.42 1.06 3.68
CA VAL A 210 11.74 1.37 2.42
C VAL A 210 10.22 1.36 2.59
N SER A 211 9.54 2.22 1.86
CA SER A 211 8.09 2.24 1.79
C SER A 211 7.60 1.14 0.85
N MET A 212 6.70 0.31 1.36
CA MET A 212 5.93 -0.67 0.59
C MET A 212 4.45 -0.29 0.56
N ASN A 213 4.14 0.99 0.71
CA ASN A 213 2.80 1.58 0.69
C ASN A 213 1.89 1.11 1.84
N LEU A 214 2.46 0.74 2.99
CA LEU A 214 1.72 0.50 4.23
C LEU A 214 1.79 1.76 5.11
N TRP A 215 0.72 2.54 5.09
CA TRP A 215 0.60 3.84 5.77
C TRP A 215 -0.49 3.81 6.83
N GLY A 216 -0.30 4.53 7.94
CA GLY A 216 -1.26 4.72 9.01
C GLY A 216 -1.67 6.18 9.13
N PHE A 217 -2.97 6.45 9.03
CA PHE A 217 -3.55 7.78 9.04
C PHE A 217 -4.68 7.93 10.05
N THR A 218 -4.97 9.18 10.41
CA THR A 218 -6.21 9.60 11.05
C THR A 218 -7.12 10.30 10.03
N PRO A 219 -8.44 10.42 10.26
CA PRO A 219 -9.39 10.96 9.29
C PRO A 219 -9.09 12.38 8.78
N ASP A 220 -8.34 13.18 9.54
CA ASP A 220 -7.88 14.51 9.12
C ASP A 220 -6.99 14.46 7.87
N TYR A 221 -6.38 13.31 7.56
CA TYR A 221 -5.62 13.11 6.33
C TYR A 221 -6.44 13.37 5.07
N PHE A 222 -7.73 13.07 5.07
CA PHE A 222 -8.58 13.29 3.90
C PHE A 222 -8.67 14.77 3.53
N ASP A 223 -8.76 15.68 4.50
CA ASP A 223 -8.84 17.10 4.23
C ASP A 223 -7.52 17.67 3.69
N TYR A 224 -6.39 17.23 4.27
CA TYR A 224 -5.07 17.57 3.75
C TYR A 224 -4.85 17.02 2.34
N SER A 225 -5.18 15.77 2.13
CA SER A 225 -5.04 15.08 0.85
C SER A 225 -5.88 15.72 -0.25
N GLU A 226 -7.13 16.11 0.04
CA GLU A 226 -7.98 16.81 -0.92
C GLU A 226 -7.41 18.17 -1.31
N ARG A 227 -6.89 18.93 -0.34
CA ARG A 227 -6.22 20.20 -0.59
C ARG A 227 -4.98 20.04 -1.49
N GLU A 228 -4.13 19.08 -1.20
CA GLU A 228 -2.93 18.83 -2.00
C GLU A 228 -3.27 18.25 -3.38
N PHE A 229 -4.37 17.47 -3.48
CA PHE A 229 -4.86 16.98 -4.77
C PHE A 229 -5.36 18.13 -5.67
N LYS A 230 -6.04 19.14 -5.12
CA LYS A 230 -6.43 20.34 -5.88
C LYS A 230 -5.20 21.07 -6.43
N LYS A 231 -4.14 21.26 -5.62
CA LYS A 231 -2.88 21.87 -6.09
C LYS A 231 -2.21 21.03 -7.19
N PHE A 232 -2.27 19.71 -7.07
CA PHE A 232 -1.77 18.81 -8.12
C PHE A 232 -2.58 18.97 -9.41
N LEU A 233 -3.90 19.03 -9.33
CA LEU A 233 -4.76 19.24 -10.50
C LEU A 233 -4.53 20.59 -11.16
N ASP A 234 -4.36 21.68 -10.40
CA ASP A 234 -4.05 23.01 -10.93
C ASP A 234 -2.81 23.00 -11.84
N LYS A 235 -1.83 22.16 -11.52
CA LYS A 235 -0.58 22.05 -12.24
C LYS A 235 -0.61 21.01 -13.36
N ASP A 236 -1.12 19.83 -13.06
CA ASP A 236 -0.86 18.61 -13.86
C ASP A 236 -2.12 17.96 -14.44
N ILE A 237 -3.30 18.58 -14.37
CA ILE A 237 -4.56 17.99 -14.85
C ILE A 237 -4.49 17.59 -16.33
N ASN A 238 -3.79 18.38 -17.15
CA ASN A 238 -3.62 18.13 -18.58
C ASN A 238 -2.39 17.26 -18.92
N THR A 239 -1.65 16.77 -17.92
CA THR A 239 -0.52 15.87 -18.11
C THR A 239 -1.03 14.42 -18.15
N PRO A 240 -1.04 13.72 -19.31
CA PRO A 240 -1.82 12.48 -19.49
C PRO A 240 -1.46 11.34 -18.55
N LYS A 241 -0.21 11.30 -18.08
CA LYS A 241 0.31 10.21 -17.22
C LYS A 241 0.65 10.66 -15.80
N ALA A 242 0.37 11.92 -15.44
CA ALA A 242 0.63 12.40 -14.08
C ALA A 242 -0.21 11.62 -13.06
N GLU A 243 0.40 11.26 -11.95
CA GLU A 243 -0.23 10.54 -10.84
C GLU A 243 0.10 11.21 -9.51
N PHE A 244 -0.93 11.35 -8.69
CA PHE A 244 -0.81 11.86 -7.34
C PHE A 244 -0.68 10.69 -6.36
N PHE A 245 0.56 10.39 -5.98
CA PHE A 245 0.90 9.31 -5.06
C PHE A 245 0.86 9.74 -3.60
N ILE A 246 0.63 8.79 -2.69
CA ILE A 246 0.65 9.04 -1.23
C ILE A 246 1.96 9.73 -0.78
N PRO A 247 3.16 9.27 -1.18
CA PRO A 247 4.41 9.93 -0.78
C PRO A 247 4.50 11.40 -1.19
N LEU A 248 3.93 11.80 -2.34
CA LEU A 248 3.92 13.21 -2.76
C LEU A 248 3.10 14.10 -1.82
N CYS A 249 1.93 13.61 -1.38
CA CYS A 249 1.12 14.32 -0.39
C CYS A 249 1.84 14.41 0.94
N ILE A 250 2.39 13.31 1.43
CA ILE A 250 3.11 13.24 2.70
C ILE A 250 4.32 14.16 2.70
N ASP A 251 5.13 14.17 1.64
CA ASP A 251 6.28 15.06 1.50
C ASP A 251 5.88 16.53 1.60
N ALA A 252 4.81 16.92 0.92
CA ALA A 252 4.27 18.29 1.01
C ALA A 252 3.86 18.66 2.44
N LEU A 253 3.18 17.76 3.15
CA LEU A 253 2.73 18.00 4.53
C LEU A 253 3.90 18.08 5.52
N ILE A 254 4.92 17.23 5.37
CA ILE A 254 6.14 17.28 6.20
C ILE A 254 6.89 18.60 5.97
N LYS A 255 7.12 18.98 4.72
CA LYS A 255 7.82 20.24 4.37
C LYS A 255 7.11 21.48 4.85
N ASN A 256 5.79 21.46 4.90
CA ASN A 256 4.98 22.55 5.44
C ASN A 256 4.87 22.54 6.98
N GLY A 257 5.42 21.54 7.66
CA GLY A 257 5.30 21.38 9.12
C GLY A 257 3.90 21.02 9.60
N GLU A 258 3.05 20.51 8.70
CA GLU A 258 1.64 20.15 8.97
C GLU A 258 1.50 18.70 9.44
N ALA A 259 2.45 17.82 9.08
CA ALA A 259 2.45 16.44 9.51
C ALA A 259 3.81 15.96 10.01
N THR A 260 3.76 14.97 10.88
CA THR A 260 4.88 14.09 11.19
C THR A 260 4.48 12.65 10.89
N VAL A 261 5.43 11.87 10.39
CA VAL A 261 5.21 10.46 10.07
C VAL A 261 6.21 9.61 10.83
N LYS A 262 5.74 8.78 11.73
CA LYS A 262 6.57 7.83 12.45
C LYS A 262 6.91 6.65 11.55
N VAL A 263 8.19 6.30 11.45
CA VAL A 263 8.65 5.10 10.74
C VAL A 263 8.67 3.93 11.71
N LEU A 264 7.75 2.98 11.52
CA LEU A 264 7.64 1.78 12.35
C LEU A 264 8.52 0.68 11.75
N ASP A 265 9.42 0.12 12.54
CA ASP A 265 10.24 -1.01 12.12
C ASP A 265 9.44 -2.32 12.18
N THR A 266 9.72 -3.22 11.25
CA THR A 266 9.15 -4.57 11.22
C THR A 266 10.18 -5.59 10.74
N ASP A 267 10.10 -6.80 11.29
CA ASP A 267 10.88 -7.96 10.83
C ASP A 267 10.17 -8.72 9.70
N SER A 268 8.96 -8.33 9.32
CA SER A 268 8.20 -8.97 8.24
C SER A 268 8.97 -8.97 6.92
N LYS A 269 8.83 -10.06 6.19
CA LYS A 269 9.22 -10.14 4.78
C LYS A 269 8.07 -9.68 3.92
N TRP A 270 8.33 -8.70 3.06
CA TRP A 270 7.40 -8.31 2.02
C TRP A 270 7.68 -9.11 0.75
N PHE A 271 6.64 -9.54 0.06
CA PHE A 271 6.74 -10.09 -1.27
C PHE A 271 5.45 -9.91 -2.07
N GLY A 272 5.58 -9.95 -3.37
CA GLY A 272 4.48 -9.89 -4.33
C GLY A 272 4.93 -10.53 -5.65
N VAL A 273 4.03 -10.66 -6.61
CA VAL A 273 4.36 -11.14 -7.96
C VAL A 273 4.71 -9.92 -8.83
N THR A 274 5.98 -9.53 -8.82
CA THR A 274 6.49 -8.43 -9.66
C THR A 274 6.79 -8.93 -11.09
N TYR A 275 7.49 -10.06 -11.17
CA TYR A 275 7.80 -10.77 -12.40
C TYR A 275 7.02 -12.10 -12.45
N ALA A 276 6.72 -12.59 -13.64
CA ALA A 276 6.08 -13.91 -13.78
C ALA A 276 6.91 -15.02 -13.10
N ALA A 277 8.23 -14.90 -13.11
CA ALA A 277 9.16 -15.82 -12.45
C ALA A 277 9.04 -15.82 -10.92
N ASP A 278 8.54 -14.73 -10.30
CA ASP A 278 8.34 -14.66 -8.84
C ASP A 278 7.21 -15.56 -8.36
N ARG A 279 6.24 -15.89 -9.25
CA ARG A 279 5.00 -16.57 -8.88
C ARG A 279 5.23 -17.88 -8.11
N GLN A 280 6.11 -18.74 -8.60
CA GLN A 280 6.39 -20.02 -7.93
C GLN A 280 7.01 -19.79 -6.55
N GLY A 281 7.96 -18.85 -6.43
CA GLY A 281 8.56 -18.50 -5.15
C GLY A 281 7.58 -17.93 -4.14
N VAL A 282 6.54 -17.20 -4.60
CA VAL A 282 5.44 -16.73 -3.73
C VAL A 282 4.58 -17.91 -3.26
N VAL A 283 4.20 -18.82 -4.17
CA VAL A 283 3.44 -20.04 -3.83
C VAL A 283 4.18 -20.86 -2.78
N ASP A 284 5.47 -21.09 -2.97
CA ASP A 284 6.32 -21.87 -2.05
C ASP A 284 6.41 -21.22 -0.66
N LYS A 285 6.60 -19.88 -0.60
CA LYS A 285 6.63 -19.13 0.66
C LYS A 285 5.29 -19.21 1.41
N LEU A 286 4.17 -19.08 0.70
CA LEU A 286 2.84 -19.18 1.31
C LEU A 286 2.58 -20.60 1.82
N ALA A 287 2.97 -21.63 1.06
CA ALA A 287 2.86 -23.02 1.50
C ALA A 287 3.70 -23.28 2.77
N GLU A 288 4.93 -22.75 2.83
CA GLU A 288 5.78 -22.83 4.03
C GLU A 288 5.13 -22.17 5.25
N LEU A 289 4.49 -21.01 5.09
CA LEU A 289 3.80 -20.31 6.16
C LEU A 289 2.58 -21.07 6.71
N HIS A 290 1.92 -21.88 5.89
CA HIS A 290 0.90 -22.81 6.35
C HIS A 290 1.52 -24.04 7.03
N ALA A 291 2.55 -24.62 6.43
CA ALA A 291 3.21 -25.83 6.96
C ALA A 291 3.84 -25.61 8.34
N ASN A 292 4.38 -24.41 8.61
CA ASN A 292 4.96 -24.06 9.91
C ASN A 292 3.93 -23.53 10.94
N GLY A 293 2.64 -23.50 10.59
CA GLY A 293 1.55 -23.09 11.48
C GLY A 293 1.38 -21.57 11.65
N THR A 294 2.07 -20.73 10.84
CA THR A 294 1.87 -19.28 10.85
C THR A 294 0.45 -18.92 10.43
N TYR A 295 -0.08 -19.60 9.41
CA TYR A 295 -1.47 -19.47 9.00
C TYR A 295 -2.22 -20.80 9.14
N PRO A 296 -3.49 -20.77 9.58
CA PRO A 296 -4.32 -21.97 9.61
C PRO A 296 -4.70 -22.43 8.21
N GLU A 297 -5.07 -23.68 8.07
CA GLU A 297 -5.57 -24.25 6.80
C GLU A 297 -6.77 -23.45 6.27
N LYS A 298 -7.71 -23.10 7.16
CA LYS A 298 -8.88 -22.27 6.88
C LYS A 298 -8.77 -20.95 7.62
N MET A 299 -8.67 -19.82 6.87
CA MET A 299 -8.56 -18.46 7.42
C MET A 299 -9.93 -17.81 7.62
N PHE A 300 -10.89 -18.11 6.75
CA PHE A 300 -12.26 -17.58 6.74
C PHE A 300 -13.30 -18.68 6.58
#